data_a73bcb5b8c4b3ff2ae2e1f3be9dbcfed
#
_entry.id   a73bcb5b8c4b3ff2ae2e1f3be9dbcfed
#
_cell.length_a   1.000
_cell.length_b   1.000
_cell.length_c   1.000
_cell.angle_alpha   90.00
_cell.angle_beta   90.00
_cell.angle_gamma   90.00
#
_symmetry.space_group_name_H-M   'P 1'
#
loop_
_entity.id
_entity.type
_entity.pdbx_description
1 polymer ?
#
loop_
_entity_poly.entity_id
_entity_poly.type
_entity_poly.pdbx_seq_one_letter_code
_entity_poly.pdbx_strand_id
1 'polypeptide(L)'
;MNSKINKAVVYAFNKGYRVREDGVVVNPKGRVIKGGIGSSGYKRFHIMLNGKEQYHVYIHKLCAYQKYGDLLFQAECVRHLDGNPLNNRPDNIEIGTQSDNMMDMPKEERQRKAEYATSFMRKYNKNEVRDFYKQNGNSYRKTMNHFGMTSKGTLWFILNK
;
A
#
# COMPACT_ATOMS: atom_id res chain seq x y z
N MET A 1 7.39 -3.98 17.83
CA MET A 1 8.22 -4.28 16.63
C MET A 1 8.00 -5.72 16.17
N ASN A 2 6.84 -6.05 15.62
CA ASN A 2 6.43 -7.47 15.47
C ASN A 2 6.25 -7.97 14.03
N SER A 3 6.48 -7.17 12.98
CA SER A 3 6.35 -7.71 11.62
C SER A 3 7.69 -8.26 11.09
N LYS A 4 7.63 -9.35 10.33
CA LYS A 4 8.79 -9.92 9.62
C LYS A 4 9.50 -8.86 8.77
N ILE A 5 8.74 -7.93 8.19
CA ILE A 5 9.26 -6.84 7.35
C ILE A 5 10.12 -5.88 8.17
N ASN A 6 9.68 -5.47 9.36
CA ASN A 6 10.42 -4.56 10.21
C ASN A 6 11.75 -5.18 10.68
N LYS A 7 11.72 -6.45 11.08
CA LYS A 7 12.94 -7.20 11.42
C LYS A 7 13.93 -7.24 10.25
N ALA A 8 13.44 -7.45 9.02
CA ALA A 8 14.28 -7.49 7.83
C ALA A 8 14.95 -6.12 7.54
N VAL A 9 14.23 -5.01 7.74
CA VAL A 9 14.76 -3.66 7.55
C VAL A 9 15.90 -3.38 8.55
N VAL A 10 15.67 -3.63 9.83
CA VAL A 10 16.70 -3.44 10.88
C VAL A 10 17.92 -4.33 10.63
N TYR A 11 17.69 -5.58 10.27
CA TYR A 11 18.77 -6.50 9.97
C TYR A 11 19.60 -6.04 8.75
N ALA A 12 18.94 -5.59 7.68
CA ALA A 12 19.63 -5.05 6.51
C ALA A 12 20.47 -3.83 6.87
N PHE A 13 19.90 -2.89 7.63
CA PHE A 13 20.62 -1.70 8.10
C PHE A 13 21.83 -2.06 8.95
N ASN A 14 21.68 -2.96 9.93
CA ASN A 14 22.77 -3.43 10.81
C ASN A 14 23.85 -4.21 10.06
N LYS A 15 23.50 -4.88 8.96
CA LYS A 15 24.46 -5.52 8.05
C LYS A 15 25.18 -4.53 7.13
N GLY A 16 24.85 -3.23 7.17
CA GLY A 16 25.52 -2.20 6.40
C GLY A 16 24.91 -1.92 5.01
N TYR A 17 23.67 -2.43 4.72
CA TYR A 17 22.96 -1.98 3.53
C TYR A 17 22.51 -0.53 3.70
N ARG A 18 22.68 0.28 2.65
CA ARG A 18 22.31 1.70 2.67
C ARG A 18 21.61 2.10 1.39
N VAL A 19 20.71 3.07 1.50
CA VAL A 19 20.13 3.78 0.36
C VAL A 19 20.94 5.05 0.14
N ARG A 20 21.42 5.25 -1.08
CA ARG A 20 22.18 6.44 -1.48
C ARG A 20 21.23 7.59 -1.83
N GLU A 21 21.79 8.80 -2.04
CA GLU A 21 21.05 10.00 -2.44
C GLU A 21 20.28 9.85 -3.75
N ASP A 22 20.73 8.96 -4.63
CA ASP A 22 20.04 8.61 -5.88
C ASP A 22 18.91 7.58 -5.71
N GLY A 23 18.61 7.14 -4.47
CA GLY A 23 17.59 6.14 -4.17
C GLY A 23 18.00 4.69 -4.46
N VAL A 24 19.27 4.46 -4.79
CA VAL A 24 19.82 3.13 -5.09
C VAL A 24 20.35 2.47 -3.80
N VAL A 25 20.07 1.19 -3.63
CA VAL A 25 20.61 0.42 -2.50
C VAL A 25 22.00 -0.10 -2.82
N VAL A 26 22.90 0.03 -1.84
CA VAL A 26 24.21 -0.62 -1.86
C VAL A 26 24.36 -1.59 -0.69
N ASN A 27 25.10 -2.67 -0.93
CA ASN A 27 25.45 -3.63 0.12
C ASN A 27 26.68 -3.14 0.92
N PRO A 28 27.08 -3.85 2.00
CA PRO A 28 28.24 -3.48 2.82
C PRO A 28 29.58 -3.38 2.05
N LYS A 29 29.66 -4.00 0.88
CA LYS A 29 30.86 -3.95 -0.01
C LYS A 29 30.77 -2.84 -1.06
N GLY A 30 29.78 -1.93 -0.96
CA GLY A 30 29.55 -0.85 -1.91
C GLY A 30 28.92 -1.27 -3.25
N ARG A 31 28.57 -2.54 -3.43
CA ARG A 31 27.96 -3.00 -4.68
C ARG A 31 26.49 -2.64 -4.72
N VAL A 32 26.03 -2.16 -5.88
CA VAL A 32 24.61 -1.86 -6.14
C VAL A 32 23.77 -3.13 -6.09
N ILE A 33 22.67 -3.06 -5.38
CA ILE A 33 21.65 -4.11 -5.34
C ILE A 33 20.53 -3.77 -6.32
N LYS A 34 20.40 -4.58 -7.37
CA LYS A 34 19.24 -4.49 -8.27
C LYS A 34 18.02 -5.09 -7.57
N GLY A 35 17.14 -4.22 -7.08
CA GLY A 35 15.86 -4.67 -6.54
C GLY A 35 14.85 -5.00 -7.64
N GLY A 36 13.82 -5.77 -7.30
CA GLY A 36 12.64 -6.01 -8.14
C GLY A 36 11.44 -5.23 -7.65
N ILE A 37 10.43 -5.05 -8.51
CA ILE A 37 9.13 -4.48 -8.13
C ILE A 37 8.25 -5.63 -7.60
N GLY A 38 7.74 -5.48 -6.38
CA GLY A 38 6.80 -6.45 -5.79
C GLY A 38 5.38 -6.27 -6.32
N SER A 39 4.49 -7.20 -6.02
CA SER A 39 3.06 -7.12 -6.37
C SER A 39 2.35 -5.89 -5.80
N SER A 40 2.88 -5.29 -4.74
CA SER A 40 2.41 -4.03 -4.14
C SER A 40 2.90 -2.77 -4.88
N GLY A 41 3.63 -2.89 -5.98
CA GLY A 41 4.17 -1.76 -6.75
C GLY A 41 5.46 -1.14 -6.19
N TYR A 42 5.94 -1.57 -5.02
CA TYR A 42 7.14 -1.03 -4.41
C TYR A 42 8.40 -1.81 -4.79
N LYS A 43 9.53 -1.11 -4.91
CA LYS A 43 10.85 -1.74 -5.06
C LYS A 43 11.26 -2.45 -3.77
N ARG A 44 11.78 -3.67 -3.92
CA ARG A 44 12.30 -4.50 -2.83
C ARG A 44 13.47 -5.35 -3.28
N PHE A 45 14.29 -5.77 -2.34
CA PHE A 45 15.32 -6.76 -2.55
C PHE A 45 15.22 -7.87 -1.50
N HIS A 46 16.01 -8.92 -1.65
CA HIS A 46 16.01 -10.06 -0.75
C HIS A 46 17.29 -10.08 0.07
N ILE A 47 17.18 -10.46 1.33
CA ILE A 47 18.30 -10.79 2.20
C ILE A 47 18.07 -12.15 2.85
N MET A 48 19.17 -12.82 3.19
CA MET A 48 19.12 -14.05 3.98
C MET A 48 19.30 -13.69 5.44
N LEU A 49 18.31 -14.01 6.26
CA LEU A 49 18.40 -13.90 7.71
C LEU A 49 19.02 -15.20 8.26
N ASN A 50 20.13 -15.09 8.98
CA ASN A 50 20.83 -16.23 9.56
C ASN A 50 21.15 -17.38 8.56
N GLY A 51 21.29 -17.07 7.28
CA GLY A 51 21.64 -18.05 6.25
C GLY A 51 20.52 -19.05 5.89
N LYS A 52 19.35 -18.96 6.48
CA LYS A 52 18.26 -19.95 6.32
C LYS A 52 16.98 -19.38 5.75
N GLU A 53 16.61 -18.18 6.13
CA GLU A 53 15.33 -17.59 5.74
C GLU A 53 15.51 -16.39 4.84
N GLN A 54 14.79 -16.36 3.70
CA GLN A 54 14.78 -15.25 2.77
C GLN A 54 13.70 -14.23 3.19
N TYR A 55 14.09 -12.98 3.28
CA TYR A 55 13.20 -11.87 3.62
C TYR A 55 13.23 -10.78 2.56
N HIS A 56 12.08 -10.14 2.37
CA HIS A 56 11.96 -8.96 1.53
C HIS A 56 12.26 -7.70 2.33
N VAL A 57 13.13 -6.86 1.79
CA VAL A 57 13.39 -5.52 2.31
C VAL A 57 12.86 -4.50 1.31
N TYR A 58 11.86 -3.73 1.69
CA TYR A 58 11.35 -2.63 0.90
C TYR A 58 12.34 -1.45 0.97
N ILE A 59 12.72 -0.90 -0.20
CA ILE A 59 13.76 0.14 -0.28
C ILE A 59 13.33 1.41 0.44
N HIS A 60 12.08 1.86 0.24
CA HIS A 60 11.54 3.03 0.95
C HIS A 60 11.55 2.85 2.48
N LYS A 61 11.29 1.64 3.00
CA LYS A 61 11.36 1.36 4.44
C LYS A 61 12.80 1.37 4.97
N LEU A 62 13.75 0.85 4.19
CA LEU A 62 15.17 0.93 4.54
C LEU A 62 15.64 2.39 4.54
N CYS A 63 15.21 3.17 3.56
CA CYS A 63 15.49 4.60 3.47
C CYS A 63 14.92 5.35 4.69
N ALA A 64 13.66 5.12 5.01
CA ALA A 64 13.00 5.71 6.17
C ALA A 64 13.68 5.30 7.49
N TYR A 65 14.09 4.03 7.64
CA TYR A 65 14.82 3.59 8.82
C TYR A 65 16.20 4.24 8.92
N GLN A 66 16.91 4.40 7.81
CA GLN A 66 18.18 5.10 7.74
C GLN A 66 18.05 6.56 8.19
N LYS A 67 16.92 7.21 7.90
CA LYS A 67 16.63 8.61 8.21
C LYS A 67 16.09 8.82 9.63
N TYR A 68 15.20 7.95 10.08
CA TYR A 68 14.40 8.13 11.30
C TYR A 68 14.65 7.08 12.39
N GLY A 69 15.43 6.03 12.12
CA GLY A 69 15.64 4.96 13.07
C GLY A 69 14.32 4.30 13.51
N ASP A 70 14.19 4.04 14.79
CA ASP A 70 13.03 3.37 15.38
C ASP A 70 11.73 4.18 15.34
N LEU A 71 11.78 5.50 15.07
CA LEU A 71 10.59 6.31 14.87
C LEU A 71 9.75 5.83 13.67
N LEU A 72 10.39 5.19 12.69
CA LEU A 72 9.68 4.51 11.59
C LEU A 72 8.57 3.57 12.08
N PHE A 73 8.80 2.88 13.21
CA PHE A 73 7.86 1.86 13.71
C PHE A 73 6.72 2.42 14.55
N GLN A 74 6.77 3.73 14.84
CA GLN A 74 5.71 4.47 15.51
C GLN A 74 4.81 5.21 14.52
N ALA A 75 5.32 5.46 13.30
CA ALA A 75 4.56 6.12 12.23
C ALA A 75 3.52 5.18 11.61
N GLU A 76 2.41 5.73 11.13
CA GLU A 76 1.36 4.98 10.44
C GLU A 76 1.83 4.46 9.08
N CYS A 77 2.63 5.25 8.35
CA CYS A 77 3.14 4.87 7.03
C CYS A 77 4.46 5.57 6.67
N VAL A 78 5.11 5.02 5.64
CA VAL A 78 6.17 5.69 4.88
C VAL A 78 5.57 6.28 3.62
N ARG A 79 5.85 7.54 3.35
CA ARG A 79 5.29 8.35 2.27
C ARG A 79 6.34 8.57 1.17
N HIS A 80 5.87 8.66 -0.07
CA HIS A 80 6.63 9.22 -1.19
C HIS A 80 6.03 10.59 -1.50
N LEU A 81 6.78 11.66 -1.24
CA LEU A 81 6.29 13.03 -1.34
C LEU A 81 5.82 13.41 -2.77
N ASP A 82 6.42 12.80 -3.77
CA ASP A 82 6.02 12.95 -5.18
C ASP A 82 4.92 11.98 -5.63
N GLY A 83 4.41 11.13 -4.72
CA GLY A 83 3.43 10.09 -5.02
C GLY A 83 3.96 8.91 -5.87
N ASN A 84 5.25 8.90 -6.25
CA ASN A 84 5.84 7.84 -7.06
C ASN A 84 6.50 6.75 -6.18
N PRO A 85 5.92 5.54 -6.09
CA PRO A 85 6.42 4.46 -5.24
C PRO A 85 7.78 3.90 -5.68
N LEU A 86 8.29 4.30 -6.83
CA LEU A 86 9.57 3.86 -7.36
C LEU A 86 10.71 4.84 -7.09
N ASN A 87 10.39 6.08 -6.67
CA ASN A 87 11.37 7.09 -6.32
C ASN A 87 11.75 6.98 -4.84
N ASN A 88 12.81 6.23 -4.55
CA ASN A 88 13.27 5.97 -3.19
C ASN A 88 14.42 6.88 -2.73
N ARG A 89 14.55 8.07 -3.33
CA ARG A 89 15.54 9.07 -2.90
C ARG A 89 15.24 9.53 -1.47
N PRO A 90 16.26 9.72 -0.60
CA PRO A 90 16.06 10.13 0.79
C PRO A 90 15.27 11.43 0.96
N ASP A 91 15.43 12.39 0.04
CA ASP A 91 14.68 13.66 0.00
C ASP A 91 13.19 13.48 -0.30
N ASN A 92 12.81 12.36 -0.97
CA ASN A 92 11.43 12.03 -1.32
C ASN A 92 10.75 11.10 -0.30
N ILE A 93 11.49 10.56 0.67
CA ILE A 93 10.95 9.61 1.66
C ILE A 93 10.70 10.31 2.99
N GLU A 94 9.46 10.19 3.47
CA GLU A 94 9.02 10.75 4.75
C GLU A 94 8.21 9.71 5.54
N ILE A 95 8.07 9.90 6.84
CA ILE A 95 7.13 9.17 7.69
C ILE A 95 5.96 10.08 8.07
N GLY A 96 4.78 9.52 8.31
CA GLY A 96 3.62 10.33 8.66
C GLY A 96 2.35 9.50 8.82
N THR A 97 1.21 10.20 8.73
CA THR A 97 -0.12 9.61 8.81
C THR A 97 -0.64 9.17 7.44
N GLN A 98 -1.69 8.35 7.43
CA GLN A 98 -2.39 8.01 6.19
C GLN A 98 -3.02 9.24 5.53
N SER A 99 -3.44 10.22 6.32
CA SER A 99 -3.97 11.49 5.83
C SER A 99 -2.91 12.28 5.06
N ASP A 100 -1.71 12.40 5.62
CA ASP A 100 -0.58 13.06 4.95
C ASP A 100 -0.23 12.37 3.63
N ASN A 101 -0.14 11.03 3.66
CA ASN A 101 0.14 10.23 2.46
C ASN A 101 -0.92 10.41 1.36
N MET A 102 -2.17 10.64 1.75
CA MET A 102 -3.24 10.94 0.80
C MET A 102 -3.09 12.34 0.20
N MET A 103 -2.60 13.29 1.00
CA MET A 103 -2.37 14.68 0.56
C MET A 103 -1.17 14.85 -0.36
N ASP A 104 -0.17 13.95 -0.30
CA ASP A 104 0.97 13.93 -1.23
C ASP A 104 0.54 13.62 -2.68
N MET A 105 -0.60 12.95 -2.84
CA MET A 105 -1.16 12.67 -4.16
C MET A 105 -1.70 13.95 -4.82
N PRO A 106 -1.44 14.20 -6.12
CA PRO A 106 -2.01 15.32 -6.84
C PRO A 106 -3.53 15.44 -6.68
N LYS A 107 -4.03 16.67 -6.57
CA LYS A 107 -5.45 16.93 -6.32
C LYS A 107 -6.37 16.26 -7.37
N GLU A 108 -5.96 16.32 -8.62
CA GLU A 108 -6.69 15.73 -9.75
C GLU A 108 -6.80 14.20 -9.61
N GLU A 109 -5.73 13.55 -9.17
CA GLU A 109 -5.73 12.10 -8.95
C GLU A 109 -6.57 11.72 -7.74
N ARG A 110 -6.56 12.51 -6.67
CA ARG A 110 -7.44 12.33 -5.51
C ARG A 110 -8.92 12.45 -5.92
N GLN A 111 -9.25 13.46 -6.72
CA GLN A 111 -10.61 13.66 -7.24
C GLN A 111 -11.03 12.49 -8.11
N ARG A 112 -10.20 12.06 -9.05
CA ARG A 112 -10.48 10.90 -9.92
C ARG A 112 -10.73 9.62 -9.11
N LYS A 113 -9.93 9.38 -8.06
CA LYS A 113 -10.14 8.22 -7.17
C LYS A 113 -11.44 8.32 -6.39
N ALA A 114 -11.78 9.51 -5.90
CA ALA A 114 -13.04 9.75 -5.20
C ALA A 114 -14.25 9.58 -6.14
N GLU A 115 -14.19 10.12 -7.36
CA GLU A 115 -15.22 9.94 -8.38
C GLU A 115 -15.38 8.47 -8.77
N TYR A 116 -14.27 7.74 -8.97
CA TYR A 116 -14.32 6.32 -9.24
C TYR A 116 -14.96 5.55 -8.08
N ALA A 117 -14.59 5.82 -6.85
CA ALA A 117 -15.18 5.18 -5.67
C ALA A 117 -16.69 5.47 -5.55
N THR A 118 -17.13 6.69 -5.92
CA THR A 118 -18.55 7.08 -5.88
C THR A 118 -19.33 6.59 -7.11
N SER A 119 -18.68 6.35 -8.24
CA SER A 119 -19.34 5.89 -9.48
C SER A 119 -20.07 4.57 -9.32
N PHE A 120 -19.48 3.63 -8.57
CA PHE A 120 -20.14 2.36 -8.24
C PHE A 120 -21.41 2.54 -7.43
N MET A 121 -21.45 3.58 -6.58
CA MET A 121 -22.63 3.88 -5.75
C MET A 121 -23.75 4.53 -6.55
N ARG A 122 -23.40 5.34 -7.59
CA ARG A 122 -24.38 5.98 -8.49
C ARG A 122 -24.97 5.02 -9.52
N LYS A 123 -24.26 3.91 -9.79
CA LYS A 123 -24.69 2.92 -10.79
C LYS A 123 -25.99 2.22 -10.40
N TYR A 124 -26.29 2.12 -9.12
CA TYR A 124 -27.44 1.39 -8.63
C TYR A 124 -28.37 2.29 -7.82
N ASN A 125 -29.65 2.26 -8.12
CA ASN A 125 -30.67 2.85 -7.25
C ASN A 125 -30.79 1.99 -5.99
N LYS A 126 -30.36 2.53 -4.86
CA LYS A 126 -30.32 1.79 -3.60
C LYS A 126 -31.68 1.26 -3.18
N ASN A 127 -32.74 2.02 -3.39
CA ASN A 127 -34.09 1.64 -2.99
C ASN A 127 -34.58 0.46 -3.85
N GLU A 128 -34.40 0.53 -5.16
CA GLU A 128 -34.75 -0.58 -6.05
C GLU A 128 -34.00 -1.87 -5.70
N VAL A 129 -32.70 -1.76 -5.40
CA VAL A 129 -31.91 -2.92 -4.99
C VAL A 129 -32.42 -3.52 -3.67
N ARG A 130 -32.77 -2.68 -2.69
CA ARG A 130 -33.30 -3.13 -1.39
C ARG A 130 -34.66 -3.79 -1.53
N ASP A 131 -35.54 -3.20 -2.32
CA ASP A 131 -36.88 -3.73 -2.55
C ASP A 131 -36.82 -5.06 -3.30
N PHE A 132 -36.02 -5.15 -4.35
CA PHE A 132 -35.80 -6.40 -5.06
C PHE A 132 -35.22 -7.49 -4.15
N TYR A 133 -34.24 -7.12 -3.29
CA TYR A 133 -33.64 -8.06 -2.33
C TYR A 133 -34.69 -8.66 -1.39
N LYS A 134 -35.54 -7.82 -0.80
CA LYS A 134 -36.63 -8.25 0.10
C LYS A 134 -37.64 -9.14 -0.62
N GLN A 135 -38.10 -8.71 -1.80
CA GLN A 135 -39.11 -9.44 -2.59
C GLN A 135 -38.61 -10.81 -3.07
N ASN A 136 -37.31 -11.01 -3.20
CA ASN A 136 -36.70 -12.25 -3.68
C ASN A 136 -36.08 -13.10 -2.59
N GLY A 137 -36.63 -13.06 -1.39
CA GLY A 137 -36.26 -13.92 -0.25
C GLY A 137 -34.87 -13.62 0.30
N ASN A 138 -34.43 -12.37 0.27
CA ASN A 138 -33.14 -11.91 0.77
C ASN A 138 -31.93 -12.62 0.13
N SER A 139 -32.05 -12.95 -1.15
CA SER A 139 -31.03 -13.70 -1.88
C SER A 139 -29.97 -12.79 -2.52
N TYR A 140 -28.75 -12.79 -2.00
CA TYR A 140 -27.59 -12.11 -2.59
C TYR A 140 -27.36 -12.52 -4.05
N ARG A 141 -27.40 -13.82 -4.34
CA ARG A 141 -27.15 -14.34 -5.69
C ARG A 141 -28.17 -13.81 -6.70
N LYS A 142 -29.47 -13.87 -6.38
CA LYS A 142 -30.53 -13.38 -7.27
C LYS A 142 -30.41 -11.87 -7.51
N THR A 143 -30.19 -11.11 -6.43
CA THR A 143 -30.04 -9.66 -6.51
C THR A 143 -28.80 -9.24 -7.30
N MET A 144 -27.66 -9.88 -7.03
CA MET A 144 -26.44 -9.59 -7.79
C MET A 144 -26.60 -9.88 -9.27
N ASN A 145 -27.21 -11.00 -9.62
CA ASN A 145 -27.44 -11.36 -11.03
C ASN A 145 -28.40 -10.36 -11.71
N HIS A 146 -29.48 -9.98 -11.05
CA HIS A 146 -30.48 -9.05 -11.61
C HIS A 146 -29.88 -7.67 -11.92
N PHE A 147 -29.06 -7.14 -10.99
CA PHE A 147 -28.43 -5.82 -11.15
C PHE A 147 -27.05 -5.88 -11.79
N GLY A 148 -26.56 -7.03 -12.25
CA GLY A 148 -25.24 -7.19 -12.85
C GLY A 148 -24.09 -6.81 -11.90
N MET A 149 -24.24 -7.12 -10.60
CA MET A 149 -23.24 -6.83 -9.58
C MET A 149 -22.18 -7.93 -9.52
N THR A 150 -20.92 -7.56 -9.61
CA THR A 150 -19.79 -8.51 -9.52
C THR A 150 -19.22 -8.66 -8.11
N SER A 151 -19.51 -7.72 -7.20
CA SER A 151 -18.99 -7.70 -5.84
C SER A 151 -20.08 -7.84 -4.78
N LYS A 152 -19.95 -8.84 -3.91
CA LYS A 152 -20.81 -8.99 -2.72
C LYS A 152 -20.69 -7.80 -1.78
N GLY A 153 -19.51 -7.17 -1.68
CA GLY A 153 -19.29 -5.98 -0.86
C GLY A 153 -20.14 -4.78 -1.30
N THR A 154 -20.33 -4.59 -2.62
CA THR A 154 -21.22 -3.55 -3.16
C THR A 154 -22.67 -3.76 -2.71
N LEU A 155 -23.19 -4.98 -2.83
CA LEU A 155 -24.55 -5.29 -2.39
C LEU A 155 -24.69 -5.14 -0.87
N TRP A 156 -23.74 -5.68 -0.11
CA TRP A 156 -23.74 -5.52 1.35
C TRP A 156 -23.80 -4.05 1.77
N PHE A 157 -22.98 -3.19 1.14
CA PHE A 157 -22.98 -1.76 1.42
C PHE A 157 -24.33 -1.09 1.12
N ILE A 158 -24.96 -1.43 -0.03
CA ILE A 158 -26.27 -0.90 -0.40
C ILE A 158 -27.34 -1.31 0.60
N LEU A 159 -27.28 -2.54 1.11
CA LEU A 159 -28.28 -3.06 2.05
C LEU A 159 -28.11 -2.47 3.48
N ASN A 160 -26.90 -2.11 3.90
CA ASN A 160 -26.58 -1.74 5.28
C ASN A 160 -26.24 -0.26 5.49
N LYS A 161 -26.15 0.53 4.43
CA LYS A 161 -25.84 1.96 4.47
C LYS A 161 -26.78 2.76 3.56
#